data_fb6fb66e84f872d9a36b027774133dba
#
_entry.id   fb6fb66e84f872d9a36b027774133dba
#
_cell.length_a   1.000
_cell.length_b   1.000
_cell.length_c   1.000
_cell.angle_alpha   90.00
_cell.angle_beta   90.00
_cell.angle_gamma   90.00
#
_symmetry.space_group_name_H-M   'P 1'
#
loop_
_entity.id
_entity.type
_entity.pdbx_description
1 polymer ?
#
loop_
_entity_poly.entity_id
_entity_poly.type
_entity_poly.pdbx_seq_one_letter_code
_entity_poly.pdbx_strand_id
1 'polypeptide(L)'
;MALVSIPTSADIYIEVNGTKVAAAQSYRVKCSRQSRYVEAFGSSEPVGTVGGRVQHWIELSRVCLCRAQGVDFYELSGFNLVIVQPDCKIIYSGCEWSDITQSASVGEVVLEKVSLVASRRIKI
;
A
#
# COMPACT_ATOMS: atom_id res chain seq x y z
N MET A 1 -1.75 -34.58 7.67
CA MET A 1 -2.04 -33.40 6.83
C MET A 1 -1.81 -32.13 7.64
N ALA A 2 -1.01 -31.24 7.13
CA ALA A 2 -0.80 -29.94 7.78
C ALA A 2 -1.97 -29.01 7.48
N LEU A 3 -2.49 -28.36 8.51
CA LEU A 3 -3.51 -27.33 8.35
C LEU A 3 -2.82 -26.00 8.03
N VAL A 4 -3.30 -25.31 7.02
CA VAL A 4 -2.81 -23.99 6.66
C VAL A 4 -3.67 -22.94 7.35
N SER A 5 -3.02 -22.05 8.10
CA SER A 5 -3.69 -20.93 8.74
C SER A 5 -3.95 -19.83 7.72
N ILE A 6 -5.17 -19.36 7.67
CA ILE A 6 -5.57 -18.28 6.77
C ILE A 6 -5.71 -17.00 7.60
N PRO A 7 -4.90 -15.95 7.34
CA PRO A 7 -5.01 -14.72 8.08
C PRO A 7 -6.32 -13.98 7.74
N THR A 8 -6.86 -13.30 8.73
CA THR A 8 -8.00 -12.41 8.57
C THR A 8 -7.58 -10.97 8.89
N SER A 9 -8.46 -10.03 8.65
CA SER A 9 -8.18 -8.63 8.98
C SER A 9 -7.90 -8.39 10.47
N ALA A 10 -8.36 -9.28 11.34
CA ALA A 10 -8.06 -9.20 12.78
C ALA A 10 -6.59 -9.48 13.09
N ASP A 11 -5.91 -10.19 12.21
CA ASP A 11 -4.52 -10.59 12.37
C ASP A 11 -3.52 -9.63 11.71
N ILE A 12 -4.03 -8.62 11.04
CA ILE A 12 -3.24 -7.71 10.22
C ILE A 12 -3.34 -6.29 10.78
N TYR A 13 -2.20 -5.61 10.86
CA TYR A 13 -2.19 -4.18 11.18
C TYR A 13 -1.12 -3.46 10.37
N ILE A 14 -1.22 -2.14 10.36
CA ILE A 14 -0.36 -1.28 9.56
C ILE A 14 0.40 -0.33 10.47
N GLU A 15 1.69 -0.20 10.23
CA GLU A 15 2.55 0.76 10.92
C GLU A 15 3.12 1.76 9.92
N VAL A 16 3.23 3.01 10.35
CA VAL A 16 3.90 4.06 9.60
C VAL A 16 4.99 4.64 10.49
N ASN A 17 6.24 4.55 10.03
CA ASN A 17 7.41 4.97 10.79
C ASN A 17 7.44 4.40 12.22
N GLY A 18 7.02 3.15 12.36
CA GLY A 18 7.00 2.46 13.65
C GLY A 18 5.76 2.71 14.50
N THR A 19 4.85 3.57 14.06
CA THR A 19 3.62 3.87 14.79
C THR A 19 2.45 3.15 14.14
N LYS A 20 1.69 2.40 14.94
CA LYS A 20 0.51 1.68 14.47
C LYS A 20 -0.57 2.67 14.05
N VAL A 21 -1.13 2.46 12.85
CA VAL A 21 -2.24 3.25 12.35
C VAL A 21 -3.53 2.79 13.04
N ALA A 22 -4.10 3.65 13.86
CA ALA A 22 -5.33 3.35 14.57
C ALA A 22 -6.54 3.44 13.65
N ALA A 23 -7.54 2.59 13.90
CA ALA A 23 -8.83 2.60 13.22
C ALA A 23 -8.72 2.44 11.69
N ALA A 24 -7.69 1.76 11.21
CA ALA A 24 -7.59 1.39 9.81
C ALA A 24 -8.69 0.39 9.47
N GLN A 25 -9.43 0.64 8.40
CA GLN A 25 -10.55 -0.19 7.98
C GLN A 25 -10.23 -1.06 6.79
N SER A 26 -9.44 -0.55 5.87
CA SER A 26 -9.09 -1.30 4.67
C SER A 26 -7.78 -0.80 4.08
N TYR A 27 -7.11 -1.67 3.37
CA TYR A 27 -5.99 -1.28 2.54
C TYR A 27 -6.05 -2.05 1.22
N ARG A 28 -5.44 -1.47 0.21
CA ARG A 28 -5.30 -2.08 -1.10
C ARG A 28 -3.91 -1.76 -1.61
N VAL A 29 -3.21 -2.77 -2.09
CA VAL A 29 -1.89 -2.60 -2.67
C VAL A 29 -1.91 -3.04 -4.13
N LYS A 30 -1.19 -2.31 -4.96
CA LYS A 30 -1.04 -2.64 -6.37
C LYS A 30 0.42 -2.49 -6.74
N CYS A 31 0.93 -3.48 -7.44
CA CYS A 31 2.27 -3.45 -8.00
C CYS A 31 2.14 -3.59 -9.51
N SER A 32 2.79 -2.71 -10.25
CA SER A 32 2.82 -2.82 -11.70
C SER A 32 4.22 -2.63 -12.22
N ARG A 33 4.46 -3.18 -13.40
CA ARG A 33 5.75 -3.14 -14.06
C ARG A 33 5.53 -2.72 -15.50
N GLN A 34 6.30 -1.75 -15.95
CA GLN A 34 6.25 -1.27 -17.34
C GLN A 34 7.04 -2.22 -18.23
N SER A 35 6.45 -3.36 -18.53
CA SER A 35 7.05 -4.35 -19.41
C SER A 35 6.57 -4.14 -20.84
N ARG A 36 7.41 -4.44 -21.81
CA ARG A 36 7.08 -4.25 -23.21
C ARG A 36 7.66 -5.34 -24.09
N TYR A 37 7.07 -5.47 -25.25
CA TYR A 37 7.62 -6.32 -26.31
C TYR A 37 8.69 -5.55 -27.07
N VAL A 38 9.68 -6.28 -27.56
CA VAL A 38 10.69 -5.76 -28.47
C VAL A 38 10.36 -6.27 -29.88
N GLU A 39 10.12 -5.33 -30.78
CA GLU A 39 9.77 -5.63 -32.17
C GLU A 39 11.01 -5.51 -33.07
N ALA A 40 11.00 -6.21 -34.19
CA ALA A 40 12.08 -6.14 -35.16
C ALA A 40 11.52 -6.18 -36.59
N PHE A 41 12.25 -5.56 -37.53
CA PHE A 41 11.90 -5.61 -38.94
C PHE A 41 11.93 -7.06 -39.46
N GLY A 42 10.97 -7.40 -40.30
CA GLY A 42 10.90 -8.71 -40.94
C GLY A 42 10.38 -9.83 -40.07
N SER A 43 9.99 -9.52 -38.83
CA SER A 43 9.42 -10.49 -37.89
C SER A 43 7.94 -10.21 -37.67
N SER A 44 7.11 -11.24 -37.81
CA SER A 44 5.68 -11.12 -37.50
C SER A 44 5.37 -11.28 -36.02
N GLU A 45 6.36 -11.73 -35.24
CA GLU A 45 6.25 -11.89 -33.80
C GLU A 45 7.31 -11.06 -33.09
N PRO A 46 7.07 -10.65 -31.83
CA PRO A 46 8.11 -9.97 -31.05
C PRO A 46 9.33 -10.85 -30.89
N VAL A 47 10.52 -10.24 -30.97
CA VAL A 47 11.78 -10.96 -30.77
C VAL A 47 12.09 -11.21 -29.30
N GLY A 48 11.39 -10.54 -28.40
CA GLY A 48 11.55 -10.73 -26.96
C GLY A 48 10.72 -9.75 -26.17
N THR A 49 10.96 -9.75 -24.86
CA THR A 49 10.30 -8.85 -23.91
C THR A 49 11.33 -8.21 -23.01
N VAL A 50 11.03 -6.99 -22.54
CA VAL A 50 11.87 -6.24 -21.60
C VAL A 50 11.01 -5.88 -20.41
N GLY A 51 11.49 -6.20 -19.21
CA GLY A 51 10.88 -5.76 -17.97
C GLY A 51 11.22 -4.31 -17.69
N GLY A 52 10.20 -3.50 -17.40
CA GLY A 52 10.36 -2.10 -17.08
C GLY A 52 10.40 -1.81 -15.59
N ARG A 53 10.20 -0.55 -15.23
CA ARG A 53 10.19 -0.10 -13.85
C ARG A 53 9.03 -0.70 -13.09
N VAL A 54 9.28 -1.03 -11.84
CA VAL A 54 8.26 -1.49 -10.89
C VAL A 54 7.73 -0.27 -10.14
N GLN A 55 6.41 -0.19 -10.05
CA GLN A 55 5.73 0.87 -9.33
C GLN A 55 4.80 0.24 -8.30
N HIS A 56 4.74 0.84 -7.11
CA HIS A 56 3.91 0.38 -6.01
C HIS A 56 2.92 1.46 -5.64
N TRP A 57 1.64 1.09 -5.57
CA TRP A 57 0.56 1.96 -5.09
C TRP A 57 -0.11 1.33 -3.89
N ILE A 58 -0.42 2.15 -2.91
CA ILE A 58 -1.08 1.72 -1.70
C ILE A 58 -2.24 2.67 -1.43
N GLU A 59 -3.41 2.13 -1.18
CA GLU A 59 -4.57 2.88 -0.70
C GLU A 59 -4.91 2.40 0.69
N LEU A 60 -5.12 3.34 1.60
CA LEU A 60 -5.45 3.06 2.99
C LEU A 60 -6.67 3.88 3.38
N SER A 61 -7.65 3.23 4.01
CA SER A 61 -8.82 3.90 4.57
C SER A 61 -8.83 3.72 6.07
N ARG A 62 -9.09 4.82 6.79
CA ARG A 62 -9.19 4.79 8.25
C ARG A 62 -10.30 5.72 8.73
N VAL A 63 -10.78 5.45 9.94
CA VAL A 63 -11.69 6.35 10.66
C VAL A 63 -10.87 7.43 11.32
N CYS A 64 -11.27 8.69 11.16
CA CYS A 64 -10.65 9.79 11.87
C CYS A 64 -11.13 9.81 13.32
N LEU A 65 -10.19 9.78 14.26
CA LEU A 65 -10.47 9.82 15.68
C LEU A 65 -10.42 11.26 16.19
N CYS A 66 -11.23 11.57 17.21
CA CYS A 66 -11.32 12.92 17.78
C CYS A 66 -10.00 13.40 18.38
N ARG A 67 -9.20 12.49 18.88
CA ARG A 67 -7.86 12.80 19.35
C ARG A 67 -6.88 12.11 18.41
N ALA A 68 -6.27 12.91 17.56
CA ALA A 68 -5.27 12.43 16.62
C ALA A 68 -4.03 11.97 17.39
N GLN A 69 -4.06 10.73 17.85
CA GLN A 69 -2.85 10.07 18.32
C GLN A 69 -2.37 9.19 17.18
N GLY A 70 -1.13 9.42 16.75
CA GLY A 70 -0.50 8.57 15.76
C GLY A 70 -0.15 9.31 14.48
N VAL A 71 -0.50 8.73 13.35
CA VAL A 71 0.04 9.13 12.06
C VAL A 71 -0.79 10.25 11.43
N ASP A 72 -0.12 11.38 11.14
CA ASP A 72 -0.68 12.45 10.34
C ASP A 72 -0.02 12.40 8.95
N PHE A 73 -0.74 11.86 7.97
CA PHE A 73 -0.20 11.68 6.63
C PHE A 73 0.12 13.00 5.92
N TYR A 74 -0.57 14.09 6.24
CA TYR A 74 -0.30 15.39 5.62
C TYR A 74 1.11 15.90 5.89
N GLU A 75 1.67 15.52 7.04
CA GLU A 75 2.99 15.97 7.48
C GLU A 75 4.12 15.02 7.09
N LEU A 76 3.80 13.91 6.41
CA LEU A 76 4.79 12.87 6.11
C LEU A 76 5.37 13.01 4.72
N SER A 77 6.67 12.69 4.62
CA SER A 77 7.41 12.61 3.37
C SER A 77 8.51 11.57 3.54
N GLY A 78 8.75 10.78 2.50
CA GLY A 78 9.80 9.76 2.54
C GLY A 78 9.63 8.74 3.67
N PHE A 79 8.40 8.37 3.99
CA PHE A 79 8.11 7.53 5.14
C PHE A 79 8.10 6.03 4.78
N ASN A 80 8.09 5.20 5.80
CA ASN A 80 7.96 3.75 5.67
C ASN A 80 6.58 3.31 6.13
N LEU A 81 5.96 2.45 5.33
CA LEU A 81 4.69 1.81 5.68
C LEU A 81 4.91 0.31 5.75
N VAL A 82 4.51 -0.31 6.84
CA VAL A 82 4.67 -1.75 7.07
C VAL A 82 3.31 -2.38 7.25
N ILE A 83 3.03 -3.42 6.48
CA ILE A 83 1.86 -4.26 6.68
C ILE A 83 2.32 -5.47 7.45
N VAL A 84 1.88 -5.57 8.70
CA VAL A 84 2.28 -6.66 9.61
C VAL A 84 1.22 -7.76 9.54
N GLN A 85 1.67 -8.93 9.11
CA GLN A 85 0.85 -10.14 9.02
C GLN A 85 1.39 -11.18 10.03
N PRO A 86 0.62 -12.22 10.39
CA PRO A 86 1.07 -13.18 11.40
C PRO A 86 2.40 -13.86 11.09
N ASP A 87 2.68 -14.12 9.83
CA ASP A 87 3.85 -14.88 9.39
C ASP A 87 4.90 -14.04 8.67
N CYS A 88 4.61 -12.78 8.36
CA CYS A 88 5.53 -11.94 7.61
C CYS A 88 5.23 -10.45 7.81
N LYS A 89 6.19 -9.64 7.37
CA LYS A 89 6.02 -8.18 7.29
C LYS A 89 6.33 -7.75 5.86
N ILE A 90 5.51 -6.87 5.34
CA ILE A 90 5.75 -6.25 4.03
C ILE A 90 6.07 -4.79 4.26
N ILE A 91 7.29 -4.39 3.90
CA ILE A 91 7.79 -3.04 4.15
C ILE A 91 7.81 -2.28 2.83
N TYR A 92 7.11 -1.15 2.81
CA TYR A 92 7.16 -0.19 1.71
C TYR A 92 7.99 1.00 2.16
N SER A 93 9.09 1.28 1.47
CA SER A 93 9.98 2.39 1.79
C SER A 93 9.94 3.47 0.73
N GLY A 94 10.34 4.66 1.11
CA GLY A 94 10.29 5.82 0.23
C GLY A 94 8.87 6.15 -0.17
N CYS A 95 7.95 6.11 0.78
CA CYS A 95 6.55 6.39 0.52
C CYS A 95 6.29 7.89 0.46
N GLU A 96 5.47 8.28 -0.51
CA GLU A 96 4.94 9.64 -0.62
C GLU A 96 3.44 9.55 -0.85
N TRP A 97 2.67 10.37 -0.16
CA TRP A 97 1.25 10.41 -0.43
C TRP A 97 0.98 11.23 -1.70
N SER A 98 0.05 10.76 -2.51
CA SER A 98 -0.35 11.44 -3.73
C SER A 98 -1.72 12.08 -3.62
N ASP A 99 -2.56 11.55 -2.75
CA ASP A 99 -3.93 12.01 -2.61
C ASP A 99 -4.47 11.65 -1.24
N ILE A 100 -5.13 12.62 -0.59
CA ILE A 100 -5.78 12.41 0.69
C ILE A 100 -7.18 12.97 0.59
N THR A 101 -8.19 12.13 0.84
CA THR A 101 -9.59 12.50 0.77
C THR A 101 -10.24 12.22 2.11
N GLN A 102 -11.00 13.17 2.62
CA GLN A 102 -11.83 12.97 3.80
C GLN A 102 -13.29 13.13 3.43
N SER A 103 -14.12 12.30 4.00
CA SER A 103 -15.57 12.37 3.80
C SER A 103 -16.31 12.17 5.11
N ALA A 104 -17.42 12.86 5.25
CA ALA A 104 -18.29 12.76 6.40
C ALA A 104 -19.73 12.97 5.96
N SER A 105 -20.65 12.24 6.60
CA SER A 105 -22.09 12.40 6.40
C SER A 105 -22.77 12.50 7.76
N VAL A 106 -23.95 13.12 7.79
CA VAL A 106 -24.68 13.27 9.04
C VAL A 106 -24.97 11.90 9.66
N GLY A 107 -24.59 11.74 10.92
CA GLY A 107 -24.76 10.49 11.66
C GLY A 107 -23.73 9.43 11.38
N GLU A 108 -22.77 9.68 10.47
CA GLU A 108 -21.72 8.74 10.11
C GLU A 108 -20.36 9.19 10.64
N VAL A 109 -19.43 8.25 10.68
CA VAL A 109 -18.04 8.55 11.05
C VAL A 109 -17.32 9.30 9.94
N VAL A 110 -16.29 10.05 10.30
CA VAL A 110 -15.41 10.70 9.34
C VAL A 110 -14.40 9.67 8.84
N LEU A 111 -14.33 9.49 7.54
CA LEU A 111 -13.40 8.58 6.88
C LEU A 111 -12.30 9.35 6.17
N GLU A 112 -11.08 8.84 6.26
CA GLU A 112 -9.94 9.35 5.51
C GLU A 112 -9.42 8.26 4.59
N LYS A 113 -9.23 8.61 3.33
CA LYS A 113 -8.63 7.73 2.34
C LYS A 113 -7.35 8.36 1.84
N VAL A 114 -6.25 7.61 1.97
CA VAL A 114 -4.92 8.05 1.58
C VAL A 114 -4.42 7.17 0.45
N SER A 115 -3.98 7.80 -0.63
CA SER A 115 -3.31 7.10 -1.74
C SER A 115 -1.83 7.43 -1.71
N LEU A 116 -1.00 6.41 -1.72
CA LEU A 116 0.45 6.50 -1.59
C LEU A 116 1.14 5.85 -2.78
N VAL A 117 2.34 6.32 -3.05
CA VAL A 117 3.29 5.61 -3.91
C VAL A 117 4.50 5.24 -3.08
N ALA A 118 5.13 4.13 -3.39
CA ALA A 118 6.33 3.67 -2.71
C ALA A 118 7.41 3.32 -3.72
N SER A 119 8.66 3.58 -3.34
CA SER A 119 9.78 3.28 -4.22
C SER A 119 10.22 1.84 -4.13
N ARG A 120 9.99 1.18 -2.99
CA ARG A 120 10.56 -0.13 -2.72
C ARG A 120 9.62 -0.98 -1.86
N ARG A 121 9.62 -2.27 -2.13
CA ARG A 121 8.86 -3.27 -1.35
C ARG A 121 9.78 -4.38 -0.91
N ILE A 122 9.79 -4.68 0.39
CA ILE A 122 10.59 -5.75 0.99
C ILE A 122 9.67 -6.62 1.82
N LYS A 123 9.75 -7.92 1.63
CA LYS A 123 9.01 -8.90 2.44
C LYS A 123 10.00 -9.66 3.32
N ILE A 124 9.71 -9.68 4.60
CA ILE A 124 10.50 -10.42 5.60
C ILE A 124 9.65 -11.32 6.46
#